data_a18a78cc6f2974accc6608b5aaeb512e
#
_entry.id   a18a78cc6f2974accc6608b5aaeb512e
#
_cell.length_a   1.000
_cell.length_b   1.000
_cell.length_c   1.000
_cell.angle_alpha   90.00
_cell.angle_beta   90.00
_cell.angle_gamma   90.00
#
_symmetry.space_group_name_H-M   'P 1'
#
loop_
_entity.id
_entity.type
_entity.pdbx_description
1 polymer ?
#
loop_
_entity_poly.entity_id
_entity_poly.type
_entity_poly.pdbx_seq_one_letter_code
_entity_poly.pdbx_strand_id
1 'polypeptide(L)'
;NNIFSTLFLIAIYLQAIEFIKKFRKEKEIKYFIIGLLMIIIPIISGIFTVALLFKVTNRVIALFMILVPVPFLVEGGPIWIILGIIFYLCRGKKFSLSICYVLMCIFIFTTMSNGDYSLKNSILQNYQWMMIASLPLMLLYNEEKGKSMKYLFYLYYPIHVYILYILGIYLINGF
;
A
#
# COMPACT_ATOMS: atom_id res chain seq x y z
N ASN A 1 11.55 -5.33 -0.89
CA ASN A 1 10.17 -5.05 -0.46
C ASN A 1 9.20 -5.70 -1.43
N ASN A 2 8.02 -6.05 -0.96
CA ASN A 2 7.04 -6.80 -1.74
C ASN A 2 5.65 -6.17 -1.55
N ILE A 3 5.04 -5.73 -2.64
CA ILE A 3 3.69 -5.14 -2.65
C ILE A 3 2.63 -6.09 -2.07
N PHE A 4 2.82 -7.41 -2.22
CA PHE A 4 1.90 -8.39 -1.65
C PHE A 4 1.84 -8.33 -0.12
N SER A 5 2.93 -8.00 0.55
CA SER A 5 2.94 -7.80 2.01
C SER A 5 2.09 -6.60 2.41
N THR A 6 2.13 -5.51 1.63
CA THR A 6 1.27 -4.34 1.83
C THR A 6 -0.20 -4.70 1.65
N LEU A 7 -0.56 -5.40 0.56
CA LEU A 7 -1.92 -5.84 0.29
C LEU A 7 -2.44 -6.81 1.37
N PHE A 8 -1.59 -7.71 1.85
CA PHE A 8 -1.93 -8.63 2.93
C PHE A 8 -2.24 -7.91 4.25
N LEU A 9 -1.42 -6.90 4.61
CA LEU A 9 -1.69 -6.08 5.78
C LEU A 9 -2.99 -5.28 5.65
N ILE A 10 -3.25 -4.71 4.47
CA ILE A 10 -4.52 -4.04 4.19
C ILE A 10 -5.66 -5.02 4.43
N ALA A 11 -5.60 -6.24 3.91
CA ALA A 11 -6.63 -7.26 4.09
C ALA A 11 -6.85 -7.60 5.58
N ILE A 12 -5.78 -7.74 6.37
CA ILE A 12 -5.86 -7.97 7.82
C ILE A 12 -6.59 -6.81 8.52
N TYR A 13 -6.22 -5.56 8.22
CA TYR A 13 -6.85 -4.40 8.86
C TYR A 13 -8.31 -4.22 8.43
N LEU A 14 -8.65 -4.51 7.17
CA LEU A 14 -10.03 -4.52 6.71
C LEU A 14 -10.85 -5.59 7.44
N GLN A 15 -10.30 -6.79 7.60
CA GLN A 15 -10.95 -7.86 8.34
C GLN A 15 -11.14 -7.49 9.82
N ALA A 16 -10.16 -6.81 10.43
CA ALA A 16 -10.28 -6.29 11.79
C ALA A 16 -11.43 -5.29 11.92
N ILE A 17 -11.58 -4.37 10.96
CA ILE A 17 -12.70 -3.42 10.90
C ILE A 17 -14.03 -4.16 10.82
N GLU A 18 -14.13 -5.22 10.01
CA GLU A 18 -15.36 -6.01 9.90
C GLU A 18 -15.69 -6.73 11.21
N PHE A 19 -14.72 -7.29 11.91
CA PHE A 19 -14.93 -7.88 13.23
C PHE A 19 -15.42 -6.85 14.25
N ILE A 20 -14.85 -5.63 14.25
CA ILE A 20 -15.32 -4.55 15.13
C ILE A 20 -16.76 -4.13 14.79
N LYS A 21 -17.12 -4.05 13.51
CA LYS A 21 -18.50 -3.80 13.07
C LYS A 21 -19.44 -4.91 13.54
N LYS A 22 -19.01 -6.16 13.42
CA LYS A 22 -19.78 -7.33 13.87
C LYS A 22 -19.99 -7.31 15.38
N PHE A 23 -18.96 -6.93 16.17
CA PHE A 23 -19.11 -6.71 17.60
C PHE A 23 -20.20 -5.68 17.93
N ARG A 24 -20.23 -4.55 17.20
CA ARG A 24 -21.26 -3.51 17.40
C ARG A 24 -22.69 -4.05 17.15
N LYS A 25 -22.84 -4.99 16.21
CA LYS A 25 -24.15 -5.58 15.83
C LYS A 25 -24.56 -6.71 16.79
N GLU A 26 -23.66 -7.63 17.06
CA GLU A 26 -23.96 -8.87 17.82
C GLU A 26 -23.63 -8.75 19.31
N LYS A 27 -22.85 -7.72 19.69
CA LYS A 27 -22.36 -7.44 21.08
C LYS A 27 -21.60 -8.59 21.74
N GLU A 28 -21.09 -9.53 20.93
CA GLU A 28 -20.25 -10.62 21.43
C GLU A 28 -18.79 -10.17 21.54
N ILE A 29 -18.27 -10.15 22.77
CA ILE A 29 -16.91 -9.67 23.09
C ILE A 29 -15.80 -10.38 22.30
N LYS A 30 -16.03 -11.62 21.85
CA LYS A 30 -15.07 -12.38 21.04
C LYS A 30 -14.69 -11.65 19.75
N TYR A 31 -15.63 -11.00 19.08
CA TYR A 31 -15.35 -10.26 17.84
C TYR A 31 -14.51 -9.02 18.08
N PHE A 32 -14.73 -8.35 19.19
CA PHE A 32 -13.89 -7.22 19.59
C PHE A 32 -12.46 -7.66 19.85
N ILE A 33 -12.27 -8.74 20.62
CA ILE A 33 -10.93 -9.26 20.94
C ILE A 33 -10.20 -9.69 19.68
N ILE A 34 -10.85 -10.43 18.78
CA ILE A 34 -10.24 -10.86 17.50
C ILE A 34 -9.85 -9.65 16.65
N GLY A 35 -10.75 -8.67 16.49
CA GLY A 35 -10.45 -7.46 15.73
C GLY A 35 -9.28 -6.67 16.32
N LEU A 36 -9.21 -6.55 17.64
CA LEU A 36 -8.13 -5.89 18.34
C LEU A 36 -6.79 -6.62 18.16
N LEU A 37 -6.78 -7.94 18.30
CA LEU A 37 -5.58 -8.76 18.05
C LEU A 37 -5.06 -8.63 16.64
N MET A 38 -5.95 -8.60 15.64
CA MET A 38 -5.56 -8.41 14.23
C MET A 38 -4.92 -7.04 13.97
N ILE A 39 -5.23 -6.01 14.75
CA ILE A 39 -4.57 -4.71 14.68
C ILE A 39 -3.23 -4.72 15.42
N ILE A 40 -3.20 -5.28 16.62
CA ILE A 40 -2.05 -5.18 17.53
C ILE A 40 -0.90 -6.09 17.08
N ILE A 41 -1.19 -7.32 16.64
CA ILE A 41 -0.14 -8.30 16.30
C ILE A 41 0.82 -7.77 15.22
N PRO A 42 0.37 -7.21 14.08
CA PRO A 42 1.27 -6.65 13.09
C PRO A 42 2.11 -5.46 13.60
N ILE A 43 1.56 -4.65 14.50
CA ILE A 43 2.27 -3.52 15.09
C ILE A 43 3.37 -4.00 16.03
N ILE A 44 3.05 -4.95 16.92
CA ILE A 44 4.03 -5.55 17.85
C ILE A 44 5.14 -6.26 17.06
N SER A 45 4.79 -7.05 16.05
CA SER A 45 5.77 -7.71 15.20
C SER A 45 6.69 -6.70 14.50
N GLY A 46 6.15 -5.55 14.12
CA GLY A 46 6.91 -4.43 13.55
C GLY A 46 7.92 -3.85 14.53
N ILE A 47 7.50 -3.52 15.71
CA ILE A 47 8.36 -2.98 16.78
C ILE A 47 9.46 -4.00 17.12
N PHE A 48 9.09 -5.28 17.27
CA PHE A 48 10.04 -6.35 17.55
C PHE A 48 11.08 -6.51 16.44
N THR A 49 10.67 -6.47 15.17
CA THR A 49 11.57 -6.55 14.02
C THR A 49 12.55 -5.37 13.99
N VAL A 50 12.07 -4.15 14.23
CA VAL A 50 12.94 -2.96 14.31
C VAL A 50 13.93 -3.09 15.46
N ALA A 51 13.51 -3.59 16.62
CA ALA A 51 14.40 -3.83 17.75
C ALA A 51 15.48 -4.89 17.45
N LEU A 52 15.15 -5.92 16.67
CA LEU A 52 16.10 -6.94 16.23
C LEU A 52 17.11 -6.42 15.19
N LEU A 53 16.78 -5.42 14.37
CA LEU A 53 17.69 -4.81 13.40
C LEU A 53 18.99 -4.30 14.04
N PHE A 54 18.94 -3.93 15.32
CA PHE A 54 20.10 -3.44 16.08
C PHE A 54 20.94 -4.56 16.73
N LYS A 55 20.46 -5.82 16.74
CA LYS A 55 21.08 -6.89 17.54
C LYS A 55 21.43 -8.17 16.75
N VAL A 56 20.89 -8.37 15.57
CA VAL A 56 20.96 -9.67 14.85
C VAL A 56 21.48 -9.48 13.42
N THR A 57 22.10 -10.54 12.88
CA THR A 57 22.64 -10.57 11.52
C THR A 57 21.54 -10.33 10.48
N ASN A 58 21.83 -9.50 9.47
CA ASN A 58 20.90 -9.10 8.41
C ASN A 58 20.16 -10.25 7.71
N ARG A 59 20.76 -11.46 7.61
CA ARG A 59 20.12 -12.62 6.98
C ARG A 59 18.92 -13.16 7.75
N VAL A 60 19.01 -13.22 9.09
CA VAL A 60 17.92 -13.72 9.94
C VAL A 60 16.75 -12.74 9.91
N ILE A 61 17.05 -11.45 9.94
CA ILE A 61 16.05 -10.39 9.85
C ILE A 61 15.34 -10.43 8.49
N ALA A 62 16.08 -10.62 7.39
CA ALA A 62 15.49 -10.73 6.06
C ALA A 62 14.52 -11.90 5.94
N LEU A 63 14.86 -13.06 6.51
CA LEU A 63 13.96 -14.23 6.58
C LEU A 63 12.70 -13.92 7.40
N PHE A 64 12.86 -13.26 8.54
CA PHE A 64 11.74 -12.88 9.39
C PHE A 64 10.79 -11.90 8.68
N MET A 65 11.33 -10.92 7.96
CA MET A 65 10.54 -9.95 7.17
C MET A 65 9.77 -10.58 6.01
N ILE A 66 10.25 -11.71 5.46
CA ILE A 66 9.54 -12.46 4.42
C ILE A 66 8.31 -13.15 5.02
N LEU A 67 8.44 -13.70 6.22
CA LEU A 67 7.39 -14.47 6.89
C LEU A 67 6.34 -13.60 7.59
N VAL A 68 6.77 -12.48 8.17
CA VAL A 68 5.90 -11.59 8.95
C VAL A 68 5.92 -10.20 8.34
N PRO A 69 4.85 -9.78 7.65
CA PRO A 69 4.77 -8.45 7.08
C PRO A 69 4.71 -7.38 8.18
N VAL A 70 5.69 -6.48 8.15
CA VAL A 70 5.87 -5.41 9.13
C VAL A 70 5.32 -4.12 8.57
N PRO A 71 4.33 -3.46 9.22
CA PRO A 71 3.65 -2.27 8.67
C PRO A 71 4.59 -1.11 8.31
N PHE A 72 5.71 -0.96 9.03
CA PHE A 72 6.67 0.12 8.81
C PHE A 72 7.70 -0.18 7.72
N LEU A 73 7.88 -1.46 7.36
CA LEU A 73 8.93 -1.93 6.44
C LEU A 73 8.38 -2.50 5.14
N VAL A 74 7.05 -2.51 4.96
CA VAL A 74 6.43 -2.90 3.68
C VAL A 74 6.63 -1.82 2.62
N GLU A 75 6.51 -2.22 1.36
CA GLU A 75 6.60 -1.29 0.25
C GLU A 75 5.52 -0.20 0.33
N GLY A 76 5.96 1.06 0.24
CA GLY A 76 5.09 2.22 0.41
C GLY A 76 4.74 2.57 1.87
N GLY A 77 5.12 1.72 2.84
CA GLY A 77 4.95 1.98 4.28
C GLY A 77 3.50 2.12 4.74
N PRO A 78 3.29 2.71 5.94
CA PRO A 78 1.96 2.84 6.54
C PRO A 78 0.99 3.69 5.71
N ILE A 79 1.50 4.62 4.89
CA ILE A 79 0.68 5.53 4.08
C ILE A 79 -0.20 4.74 3.10
N TRP A 80 0.36 3.70 2.46
CA TRP A 80 -0.39 2.87 1.52
C TRP A 80 -1.41 1.97 2.21
N ILE A 81 -1.13 1.54 3.45
CA ILE A 81 -2.09 0.80 4.26
C ILE A 81 -3.28 1.71 4.59
N ILE A 82 -3.02 2.95 5.02
CA ILE A 82 -4.06 3.95 5.29
C ILE A 82 -4.89 4.23 4.04
N LEU A 83 -4.26 4.39 2.88
CA LEU A 83 -4.95 4.59 1.61
C LEU A 83 -5.89 3.43 1.28
N GLY A 84 -5.44 2.17 1.47
CA GLY A 84 -6.28 1.00 1.28
C GLY A 84 -7.51 0.97 2.20
N ILE A 85 -7.33 1.36 3.47
CA ILE A 85 -8.43 1.49 4.44
C ILE A 85 -9.40 2.61 4.02
N ILE A 86 -8.89 3.76 3.58
CA ILE A 86 -9.71 4.89 3.08
C ILE A 86 -10.57 4.43 1.90
N PHE A 87 -10.01 3.72 0.94
CA PHE A 87 -10.76 3.20 -0.21
C PHE A 87 -11.89 2.29 0.22
N TYR A 88 -11.65 1.43 1.21
CA TYR A 88 -12.69 0.57 1.75
C TYR A 88 -13.80 1.37 2.45
N LEU A 89 -13.45 2.33 3.28
CA LEU A 89 -14.43 3.15 4.03
C LEU A 89 -15.25 4.08 3.12
N CYS A 90 -14.63 4.55 2.02
CA CYS A 90 -15.27 5.42 1.03
C CYS A 90 -15.98 4.65 -0.10
N ARG A 91 -16.01 3.31 -0.05
CA ARG A 91 -16.66 2.48 -1.06
C ARG A 91 -18.11 2.93 -1.30
N GLY A 92 -18.48 3.10 -2.57
CA GLY A 92 -19.81 3.58 -2.99
C GLY A 92 -20.07 5.08 -2.80
N LYS A 93 -19.12 5.83 -2.23
CA LYS A 93 -19.23 7.28 -2.00
C LYS A 93 -18.17 8.02 -2.83
N LYS A 94 -18.41 8.17 -4.15
CA LYS A 94 -17.45 8.77 -5.08
C LYS A 94 -16.93 10.12 -4.62
N PHE A 95 -17.77 10.99 -4.07
CA PHE A 95 -17.38 12.32 -3.57
C PHE A 95 -16.41 12.24 -2.38
N SER A 96 -16.74 11.43 -1.37
CA SER A 96 -15.86 11.23 -0.20
C SER A 96 -14.52 10.60 -0.60
N LEU A 97 -14.55 9.63 -1.53
CA LEU A 97 -13.35 9.00 -2.07
C LEU A 97 -12.46 10.03 -2.77
N SER A 98 -13.03 10.90 -3.61
CA SER A 98 -12.27 11.95 -4.30
C SER A 98 -11.58 12.90 -3.34
N ILE A 99 -12.30 13.39 -2.32
CA ILE A 99 -11.74 14.30 -1.33
C ILE A 99 -10.60 13.63 -0.56
N CYS A 100 -10.82 12.43 -0.01
CA CYS A 100 -9.79 11.73 0.75
C CYS A 100 -8.55 11.42 -0.11
N TYR A 101 -8.76 11.04 -1.38
CA TYR A 101 -7.68 10.74 -2.28
C TYR A 101 -6.85 11.99 -2.64
N VAL A 102 -7.50 13.10 -2.95
CA VAL A 102 -6.82 14.38 -3.21
C VAL A 102 -6.05 14.85 -1.98
N LEU A 103 -6.64 14.78 -0.79
CA LEU A 103 -5.95 15.13 0.46
C LEU A 103 -4.71 14.24 0.69
N MET A 104 -4.78 12.94 0.38
CA MET A 104 -3.62 12.05 0.45
C MET A 104 -2.55 12.43 -0.57
N CYS A 105 -2.91 12.80 -1.79
CA CYS A 105 -1.93 13.26 -2.80
C CYS A 105 -1.23 14.54 -2.34
N ILE A 106 -1.97 15.50 -1.77
CA ILE A 106 -1.41 16.73 -1.20
C ILE A 106 -0.48 16.41 -0.03
N PHE A 107 -0.89 15.53 0.87
CA PHE A 107 -0.08 15.10 1.99
C PHE A 107 1.25 14.46 1.54
N ILE A 108 1.21 13.55 0.55
CA ILE A 108 2.40 12.93 -0.03
C ILE A 108 3.30 14.00 -0.68
N PHE A 109 2.71 14.93 -1.43
CA PHE A 109 3.45 16.02 -2.05
C PHE A 109 4.21 16.86 -1.02
N THR A 110 3.54 17.30 0.04
CA THR A 110 4.15 18.15 1.06
C THR A 110 5.21 17.42 1.89
N THR A 111 4.95 16.16 2.28
CA THR A 111 5.89 15.39 3.11
C THR A 111 7.14 14.96 2.33
N MET A 112 6.99 14.62 1.05
CA MET A 112 8.12 14.14 0.23
C MET A 112 8.94 15.28 -0.42
N SER A 113 8.40 16.49 -0.48
CA SER A 113 9.11 17.65 -1.07
C SER A 113 10.23 18.20 -0.20
N ASN A 114 10.28 17.85 1.11
CA ASN A 114 11.30 18.33 2.05
C ASN A 114 11.53 19.86 1.98
N GLY A 115 10.48 20.63 1.64
CA GLY A 115 10.55 22.07 1.48
C GLY A 115 11.04 22.59 0.13
N ASP A 116 11.51 21.71 -0.76
CA ASP A 116 11.88 22.08 -2.12
C ASP A 116 10.75 21.76 -3.10
N TYR A 117 10.03 22.79 -3.50
CA TYR A 117 8.90 22.73 -4.45
C TYR A 117 9.30 23.07 -5.89
N SER A 118 10.60 22.97 -6.23
CA SER A 118 11.07 23.18 -7.62
C SER A 118 10.43 22.15 -8.56
N LEU A 119 10.18 22.55 -9.82
CA LEU A 119 9.62 21.65 -10.83
C LEU A 119 10.48 20.40 -11.04
N LYS A 120 11.81 20.55 -10.97
CA LYS A 120 12.74 19.44 -11.10
C LYS A 120 12.56 18.43 -9.96
N ASN A 121 12.50 18.88 -8.72
CA ASN A 121 12.30 18.00 -7.57
C ASN A 121 10.90 17.35 -7.60
N SER A 122 9.88 18.13 -7.89
CA SER A 122 8.48 17.66 -7.92
C SER A 122 8.21 16.60 -8.98
N ILE A 123 8.89 16.63 -10.14
CA ILE A 123 8.67 15.69 -11.24
C ILE A 123 9.64 14.51 -11.18
N LEU A 124 10.92 14.73 -10.89
CA LEU A 124 11.95 13.70 -10.99
C LEU A 124 12.20 12.95 -9.68
N GLN A 125 12.04 13.61 -8.53
CA GLN A 125 12.31 12.99 -7.24
C GLN A 125 11.03 12.65 -6.48
N ASN A 126 10.06 13.55 -6.45
CA ASN A 126 8.79 13.38 -5.77
C ASN A 126 7.65 13.20 -6.76
N TYR A 127 7.67 12.14 -7.55
CA TYR A 127 6.63 11.86 -8.56
C TYR A 127 5.38 11.17 -7.99
N GLN A 128 5.39 10.70 -6.75
CA GLN A 128 4.28 9.92 -6.18
C GLN A 128 2.95 10.68 -6.10
N TRP A 129 2.97 12.00 -5.91
CA TRP A 129 1.76 12.82 -5.93
C TRP A 129 1.04 12.79 -7.29
N MET A 130 1.76 12.49 -8.38
CA MET A 130 1.17 12.37 -9.73
C MET A 130 0.14 11.25 -9.82
N MET A 131 0.04 10.37 -8.81
CA MET A 131 -1.04 9.40 -8.69
C MET A 131 -2.43 10.05 -8.74
N ILE A 132 -2.56 11.35 -8.48
CA ILE A 132 -3.80 12.11 -8.64
C ILE A 132 -4.41 11.97 -10.05
N ALA A 133 -3.58 11.75 -11.06
CA ALA A 133 -4.03 11.52 -12.44
C ALA A 133 -4.87 10.24 -12.62
N SER A 134 -4.83 9.30 -11.66
CA SER A 134 -5.69 8.12 -11.70
C SER A 134 -7.12 8.39 -11.20
N LEU A 135 -7.35 9.53 -10.52
CA LEU A 135 -8.67 9.86 -9.97
C LEU A 135 -9.80 9.86 -11.02
N PRO A 136 -9.66 10.46 -12.20
CA PRO A 136 -10.70 10.38 -13.23
C PRO A 136 -11.07 8.94 -13.59
N LEU A 137 -10.07 8.06 -13.75
CA LEU A 137 -10.31 6.65 -14.05
C LEU A 137 -11.07 5.94 -12.92
N MET A 138 -10.74 6.26 -11.67
CA MET A 138 -11.44 5.70 -10.50
C MET A 138 -12.90 6.17 -10.44
N LEU A 139 -13.19 7.42 -10.83
CA LEU A 139 -14.55 7.96 -10.87
C LEU A 139 -15.39 7.40 -12.01
N LEU A 140 -14.75 7.07 -13.13
CA LEU A 140 -15.40 6.44 -14.28
C LEU A 140 -15.69 4.96 -14.06
N TYR A 141 -15.11 4.34 -13.03
CA TYR A 141 -15.36 2.94 -12.71
C TYR A 141 -16.84 2.70 -12.36
N ASN A 142 -17.46 1.73 -13.05
CA ASN A 142 -18.89 1.42 -12.96
C ASN A 142 -19.22 0.32 -11.93
N GLU A 143 -18.23 -0.14 -11.15
CA GLU A 143 -18.36 -1.23 -10.16
C GLU A 143 -18.75 -2.61 -10.78
N GLU A 144 -18.83 -2.73 -12.09
CA GLU A 144 -19.12 -3.99 -12.76
C GLU A 144 -17.83 -4.81 -12.95
N LYS A 145 -18.01 -6.14 -12.82
CA LYS A 145 -16.91 -7.06 -13.07
C LYS A 145 -16.62 -7.15 -14.57
N GLY A 146 -15.50 -6.61 -15.00
CA GLY A 146 -15.02 -6.74 -16.39
C GLY A 146 -14.75 -8.18 -16.81
N LYS A 147 -14.46 -8.39 -18.08
CA LYS A 147 -14.03 -9.69 -18.61
C LYS A 147 -12.77 -10.16 -17.89
N SER A 148 -12.70 -11.46 -17.58
CA SER A 148 -11.53 -12.03 -16.94
C SER A 148 -10.34 -12.00 -17.90
N MET A 149 -9.31 -11.22 -17.56
CA MET A 149 -8.08 -11.09 -18.34
C MET A 149 -6.87 -11.68 -17.58
N LYS A 150 -7.10 -12.76 -16.83
CA LYS A 150 -6.12 -13.41 -15.96
C LYS A 150 -4.78 -13.68 -16.65
N TYR A 151 -4.83 -14.29 -17.85
CA TYR A 151 -3.62 -14.63 -18.61
C TYR A 151 -2.89 -13.41 -19.15
N LEU A 152 -3.62 -12.34 -19.48
CA LEU A 152 -3.01 -11.07 -19.91
C LEU A 152 -2.17 -10.48 -18.76
N PHE A 153 -2.67 -10.46 -17.53
CA PHE A 153 -1.91 -9.95 -16.39
C PHE A 153 -0.69 -10.81 -16.06
N TYR A 154 -0.80 -12.13 -16.16
CA TYR A 154 0.34 -13.04 -15.93
C TYR A 154 1.44 -12.86 -16.98
N LEU A 155 1.08 -12.53 -18.21
CA LEU A 155 2.04 -12.29 -19.28
C LEU A 155 2.58 -10.86 -19.26
N TYR A 156 1.71 -9.88 -19.01
CA TYR A 156 2.07 -8.47 -18.99
C TYR A 156 3.13 -8.14 -17.94
N TYR A 157 2.98 -8.68 -16.72
CA TYR A 157 3.90 -8.35 -15.64
C TYR A 157 5.36 -8.75 -15.92
N PRO A 158 5.69 -9.97 -16.33
CA PRO A 158 7.07 -10.30 -16.69
C PRO A 158 7.54 -9.54 -17.94
N ILE A 159 6.71 -9.41 -18.96
CA ILE A 159 7.12 -8.76 -20.23
C ILE A 159 7.52 -7.31 -20.02
N HIS A 160 6.68 -6.51 -19.33
CA HIS A 160 7.02 -5.10 -19.15
C HIS A 160 8.27 -4.90 -18.28
N VAL A 161 8.49 -5.75 -17.26
CA VAL A 161 9.70 -5.72 -16.44
C VAL A 161 10.94 -6.01 -17.30
N TYR A 162 10.90 -7.04 -18.16
CA TYR A 162 12.00 -7.37 -19.06
C TYR A 162 12.26 -6.25 -20.09
N ILE A 163 11.21 -5.67 -20.66
CA ILE A 163 11.34 -4.55 -21.60
C ILE A 163 12.02 -3.35 -20.93
N LEU A 164 11.55 -2.97 -19.74
CA LEU A 164 12.15 -1.86 -19.00
C LEU A 164 13.59 -2.14 -18.58
N TYR A 165 13.91 -3.38 -18.22
CA TYR A 165 15.26 -3.79 -17.89
C TYR A 165 16.21 -3.68 -19.11
N ILE A 166 15.79 -4.21 -20.26
CA ILE A 166 16.57 -4.13 -21.51
C ILE A 166 16.77 -2.68 -21.95
N LEU A 167 15.70 -1.86 -21.89
CA LEU A 167 15.79 -0.43 -22.19
C LEU A 167 16.73 0.29 -21.23
N GLY A 168 16.68 -0.03 -19.93
CA GLY A 168 17.58 0.54 -18.95
C GLY A 168 19.06 0.20 -19.24
N ILE A 169 19.37 -1.05 -19.58
CA ILE A 169 20.73 -1.44 -19.99
C ILE A 169 21.16 -0.70 -21.25
N TYR A 170 20.29 -0.61 -22.25
CA TYR A 170 20.59 0.06 -23.49
C TYR A 170 20.88 1.56 -23.31
N LEU A 171 20.09 2.24 -22.46
CA LEU A 171 20.29 3.65 -22.14
C LEU A 171 21.53 3.93 -21.29
N ILE A 172 21.93 2.98 -20.43
CA ILE A 172 23.11 3.12 -19.58
C ILE A 172 24.38 2.84 -20.38
N ASN A 173 24.36 1.83 -21.27
CA ASN A 173 25.56 1.42 -22.04
C ASN A 173 25.65 2.07 -23.42
N GLY A 174 24.65 2.83 -23.84
CA GLY A 174 24.56 3.44 -25.16
C GLY A 174 25.02 4.90 -25.26
N PHE A 175 25.62 5.46 -24.17
CA PHE A 175 26.31 6.75 -24.18
C PHE A 175 27.72 6.62 -23.60
#